data_9fbc56f133ccae3391c93b58b7063667
#
_entry.id   9fbc56f133ccae3391c93b58b7063667
#
_cell.length_a   1.000
_cell.length_b   1.000
_cell.length_c   1.000
_cell.angle_alpha   90.00
_cell.angle_beta   90.00
_cell.angle_gamma   90.00
#
_symmetry.space_group_name_H-M   'P 1'
#
loop_
_entity.id
_entity.type
_entity.pdbx_description
1 polymer ?
#
loop_
_entity_poly.entity_id
_entity_poly.type
_entity_poly.pdbx_seq_one_letter_code
_entity_poly.pdbx_strand_id
1 'polypeptide(L)'
;DLRQTAEKVKSALGANGFELVGTYQPYANAMVICATNAELKAAAAKAENGGFGVVQRVAVTEVDGKLQVSYVNPTYLGTAYGLGKLPGVAAALKTALGTKETFGSVGIEEERLKPGVYHYAMMMPYFGDVDLLKEHPDYKTAVETIEKNLAAGAGGTVKVYRVDLPGKEVSVFGVGIPKGALDGPGQGDKDTDKEIMDVVDYQALKHTAYLPYEILVSGGRVIALRGRYRIALHFPDTKMYGPNGFTKIMSAPWGILNALEQVAGFKRNL
;
A
#
# COMPACT_ATOMS: atom_id res chain seq x y z
N ASP A 1 -19.86 -15.02 4.93
CA ASP A 1 -19.39 -14.62 3.60
C ASP A 1 -18.41 -13.46 3.69
N LEU A 2 -17.67 -13.19 2.63
CA LEU A 2 -16.61 -12.19 2.55
C LEU A 2 -17.11 -10.78 2.91
N ARG A 3 -18.22 -10.34 2.32
CA ARG A 3 -18.79 -9.00 2.51
C ARG A 3 -19.27 -8.80 3.94
N GLN A 4 -19.98 -9.78 4.49
CA GLN A 4 -20.48 -9.71 5.86
C GLN A 4 -19.32 -9.64 6.87
N THR A 5 -18.23 -10.36 6.63
CA THR A 5 -17.04 -10.30 7.48
C THR A 5 -16.33 -8.96 7.35
N ALA A 6 -16.24 -8.41 6.14
CA ALA A 6 -15.68 -7.07 5.95
C ALA A 6 -16.50 -6.00 6.69
N GLU A 7 -17.85 -6.08 6.69
CA GLU A 7 -18.69 -5.13 7.46
C GLU A 7 -18.49 -5.27 8.98
N LYS A 8 -18.32 -6.51 9.49
CA LYS A 8 -17.96 -6.72 10.91
C LYS A 8 -16.61 -6.10 11.26
N VAL A 9 -15.60 -6.26 10.38
CA VAL A 9 -14.28 -5.65 10.55
C VAL A 9 -14.38 -4.12 10.55
N LYS A 10 -15.12 -3.52 9.63
CA LYS A 10 -15.36 -2.08 9.59
C LYS A 10 -15.98 -1.57 10.89
N SER A 11 -17.04 -2.25 11.36
CA SER A 11 -17.73 -1.89 12.60
C SER A 11 -16.79 -1.98 13.80
N ALA A 12 -15.97 -3.05 13.89
CA ALA A 12 -15.01 -3.24 14.96
C ALA A 12 -13.92 -2.17 14.96
N LEU A 13 -13.39 -1.80 13.78
CA LEU A 13 -12.40 -0.73 13.64
C LEU A 13 -13.00 0.62 14.09
N GLY A 14 -14.20 0.96 13.61
CA GLY A 14 -14.88 2.20 14.00
C GLY A 14 -15.13 2.29 15.51
N ALA A 15 -15.56 1.19 16.15
CA ALA A 15 -15.77 1.13 17.58
C ALA A 15 -14.47 1.26 18.41
N ASN A 16 -13.30 1.06 17.80
CA ASN A 16 -11.99 1.15 18.43
C ASN A 16 -11.14 2.35 17.96
N GLY A 17 -11.82 3.44 17.54
CA GLY A 17 -11.19 4.73 17.30
C GLY A 17 -10.53 4.88 15.92
N PHE A 18 -10.83 4.00 14.98
CA PHE A 18 -10.40 4.16 13.60
C PHE A 18 -11.46 4.88 12.75
N GLU A 19 -11.02 5.80 11.93
CA GLU A 19 -11.76 6.43 10.85
C GLU A 19 -11.59 5.57 9.58
N LEU A 20 -12.70 5.08 9.02
CA LEU A 20 -12.67 4.33 7.77
C LEU A 20 -12.49 5.30 6.61
N VAL A 21 -11.45 5.12 5.81
CA VAL A 21 -11.12 6.02 4.70
C VAL A 21 -11.33 5.41 3.32
N GLY A 22 -11.48 4.09 3.23
CA GLY A 22 -11.76 3.42 1.98
C GLY A 22 -11.89 1.91 2.10
N THR A 23 -12.38 1.31 1.03
CA THR A 23 -12.46 -0.15 0.86
C THR A 23 -12.08 -0.49 -0.57
N TYR A 24 -11.31 -1.55 -0.74
CA TYR A 24 -10.84 -2.01 -2.03
C TYR A 24 -11.08 -3.51 -2.19
N GLN A 25 -11.59 -3.92 -3.33
CA GLN A 25 -11.73 -5.32 -3.72
C GLN A 25 -10.77 -5.60 -4.88
N PRO A 26 -9.52 -6.04 -4.62
CA PRO A 26 -8.53 -6.26 -5.67
C PRO A 26 -8.89 -7.44 -6.57
N TYR A 27 -9.55 -8.45 -6.01
CA TYR A 27 -10.04 -9.63 -6.71
C TYR A 27 -11.22 -10.26 -5.97
N ALA A 28 -11.91 -11.23 -6.60
CA ALA A 28 -13.23 -11.72 -6.16
C ALA A 28 -13.28 -12.24 -4.72
N ASN A 29 -12.19 -12.87 -4.24
CA ASN A 29 -12.10 -13.50 -2.93
C ASN A 29 -11.36 -12.66 -1.87
N ALA A 30 -11.19 -11.35 -2.08
CA ALA A 30 -10.50 -10.49 -1.13
C ALA A 30 -11.11 -9.09 -1.03
N MET A 31 -11.13 -8.54 0.18
CA MET A 31 -11.46 -7.13 0.45
C MET A 31 -10.43 -6.53 1.38
N VAL A 32 -9.98 -5.32 1.09
CA VAL A 32 -9.08 -4.54 1.93
C VAL A 32 -9.83 -3.34 2.49
N ILE A 33 -9.84 -3.20 3.80
CA ILE A 33 -10.41 -2.09 4.56
C ILE A 33 -9.25 -1.16 4.94
N CYS A 34 -9.34 0.10 4.57
CA CYS A 34 -8.36 1.12 4.85
C CYS A 34 -8.88 2.05 5.93
N ALA A 35 -8.11 2.23 6.99
CA ALA A 35 -8.50 3.02 8.15
C ALA A 35 -7.32 3.84 8.67
N THR A 36 -7.61 4.97 9.30
CA THR A 36 -6.62 5.83 9.95
C THR A 36 -7.08 6.20 11.35
N ASN A 37 -6.24 6.84 12.14
CA ASN A 37 -6.61 7.43 13.41
C ASN A 37 -5.71 8.63 13.76
N ALA A 38 -5.96 9.26 14.89
CA ALA A 38 -5.21 10.44 15.32
C ALA A 38 -3.71 10.13 15.53
N GLU A 39 -3.37 8.95 16.08
CA GLU A 39 -1.98 8.54 16.30
C GLU A 39 -1.23 8.39 14.96
N LEU A 40 -1.82 7.71 13.99
CA LEU A 40 -1.26 7.54 12.65
C LEU A 40 -1.04 8.89 11.96
N LYS A 41 -2.05 9.77 11.97
CA LYS A 41 -1.95 11.11 11.39
C LYS A 41 -0.85 11.95 12.06
N ALA A 42 -0.77 11.90 13.40
CA ALA A 42 0.24 12.62 14.16
C ALA A 42 1.66 12.10 13.93
N ALA A 43 1.85 10.78 13.85
CA ALA A 43 3.13 10.16 13.55
C ALA A 43 3.56 10.46 12.10
N ALA A 44 2.67 10.30 11.14
CA ALA A 44 2.90 10.59 9.74
C ALA A 44 3.31 12.06 9.50
N ALA A 45 2.70 13.00 10.22
CA ALA A 45 3.00 14.42 10.11
C ALA A 45 4.42 14.80 10.60
N LYS A 46 5.07 13.96 11.40
CA LYS A 46 6.40 14.21 11.98
C LYS A 46 7.54 13.57 11.18
N ALA A 47 7.27 12.51 10.45
CA ALA A 47 8.26 11.75 9.70
C ALA A 47 8.40 12.26 8.27
N GLU A 48 9.62 12.23 7.73
CA GLU A 48 9.85 12.45 6.30
C GLU A 48 9.15 11.34 5.51
N ASN A 49 8.37 11.70 4.48
CA ASN A 49 7.53 10.79 3.71
C ASN A 49 6.58 9.93 4.57
N GLY A 50 6.34 10.31 5.83
CA GLY A 50 5.55 9.56 6.79
C GLY A 50 4.10 9.32 6.36
N GLY A 51 3.59 10.11 5.43
CA GLY A 51 2.28 9.93 4.83
C GLY A 51 2.05 8.53 4.25
N PHE A 52 3.08 7.85 3.76
CA PHE A 52 2.97 6.47 3.28
C PHE A 52 2.52 5.47 4.36
N GLY A 53 2.67 5.81 5.63
CA GLY A 53 2.22 4.97 6.75
C GLY A 53 0.97 5.49 7.47
N VAL A 54 0.28 6.51 6.94
CA VAL A 54 -0.87 7.13 7.61
C VAL A 54 -2.12 6.25 7.64
N VAL A 55 -2.17 5.20 6.82
CA VAL A 55 -3.32 4.30 6.69
C VAL A 55 -2.95 2.88 7.12
N GLN A 56 -3.72 2.36 8.07
CA GLN A 56 -3.72 0.96 8.44
C GLN A 56 -4.61 0.17 7.49
N ARG A 57 -4.12 -0.97 7.02
CA ARG A 57 -4.82 -1.85 6.09
C ARG A 57 -5.17 -3.15 6.77
N VAL A 58 -6.43 -3.55 6.64
CA VAL A 58 -6.97 -4.83 7.13
C VAL A 58 -7.61 -5.55 5.95
N ALA A 59 -7.24 -6.78 5.71
CA ALA A 59 -7.77 -7.59 4.62
C ALA A 59 -8.64 -8.72 5.16
N VAL A 60 -9.72 -8.98 4.45
CA VAL A 60 -10.51 -10.22 4.54
C VAL A 60 -10.28 -10.99 3.26
N THR A 61 -9.73 -12.21 3.36
CA THR A 61 -9.39 -13.04 2.20
C THR A 61 -9.99 -14.42 2.38
N GLU A 62 -10.69 -14.93 1.36
CA GLU A 62 -11.18 -16.29 1.35
C GLU A 62 -10.13 -17.22 0.72
N VAL A 63 -9.75 -18.25 1.48
CA VAL A 63 -8.79 -19.27 1.08
C VAL A 63 -9.36 -20.64 1.40
N ASP A 64 -9.55 -21.49 0.41
CA ASP A 64 -10.10 -22.84 0.56
C ASP A 64 -11.41 -22.86 1.37
N GLY A 65 -12.33 -21.92 1.06
CA GLY A 65 -13.63 -21.78 1.72
C GLY A 65 -13.56 -21.25 3.16
N LYS A 66 -12.40 -20.81 3.64
CA LYS A 66 -12.21 -20.20 4.96
C LYS A 66 -11.85 -18.72 4.83
N LEU A 67 -12.40 -17.90 5.71
CA LEU A 67 -12.08 -16.48 5.77
C LEU A 67 -10.92 -16.22 6.73
N GLN A 68 -9.92 -15.53 6.21
CA GLN A 68 -8.79 -15.00 6.97
C GLN A 68 -8.98 -13.49 7.14
N VAL A 69 -8.78 -12.97 8.36
CA VAL A 69 -8.63 -11.54 8.62
C VAL A 69 -7.18 -11.29 8.98
N SER A 70 -6.49 -10.54 8.15
CA SER A 70 -5.09 -10.17 8.34
C SER A 70 -4.92 -8.65 8.29
N TYR A 71 -3.93 -8.14 9.00
CA TYR A 71 -3.59 -6.72 8.94
C TYR A 71 -2.08 -6.51 8.99
N VAL A 72 -1.64 -5.42 8.37
CA VAL A 72 -0.23 -5.03 8.42
C VAL A 72 0.14 -4.74 9.88
N ASN A 73 1.23 -5.36 10.36
CA ASN A 73 1.73 -5.11 11.70
C ASN A 73 2.15 -3.64 11.84
N PRO A 74 1.46 -2.83 12.69
CA PRO A 74 1.74 -1.40 12.79
C PRO A 74 3.14 -1.11 13.32
N THR A 75 3.68 -1.94 14.22
CA THR A 75 5.05 -1.79 14.71
C THR A 75 6.08 -2.04 13.62
N TYR A 76 5.87 -3.06 12.79
CA TYR A 76 6.73 -3.35 11.66
C TYR A 76 6.75 -2.21 10.64
N LEU A 77 5.57 -1.81 10.16
CA LEU A 77 5.47 -0.76 9.15
C LEU A 77 5.86 0.61 9.71
N GLY A 78 5.45 0.91 10.95
CA GLY A 78 5.81 2.16 11.62
C GLY A 78 7.31 2.30 11.79
N THR A 79 8.02 1.23 12.15
CA THR A 79 9.49 1.22 12.24
C THR A 79 10.12 1.41 10.86
N ALA A 80 9.63 0.70 9.83
CA ALA A 80 10.17 0.78 8.47
C ALA A 80 10.00 2.16 7.83
N TYR A 81 8.93 2.87 8.17
CA TYR A 81 8.60 4.19 7.62
C TYR A 81 8.95 5.36 8.57
N GLY A 82 9.62 5.07 9.69
CA GLY A 82 10.06 6.10 10.64
C GLY A 82 8.94 6.73 11.48
N LEU A 83 7.78 6.07 11.59
CA LEU A 83 6.66 6.55 12.41
C LEU A 83 6.76 6.12 13.88
N GLY A 84 7.74 5.31 14.23
CA GLY A 84 7.86 4.67 15.54
C GLY A 84 7.04 3.38 15.65
N LYS A 85 6.90 2.88 16.87
CA LYS A 85 6.27 1.55 17.13
C LYS A 85 4.74 1.55 17.08
N LEU A 86 4.11 2.72 17.08
CA LEU A 86 2.65 2.89 17.02
C LEU A 86 1.89 1.99 18.05
N PRO A 87 2.21 2.07 19.35
CA PRO A 87 1.66 1.13 20.35
C PRO A 87 0.16 1.28 20.53
N GLY A 88 -0.39 2.49 20.40
CA GLY A 88 -1.83 2.72 20.49
C GLY A 88 -2.58 2.11 19.31
N VAL A 89 -2.03 2.22 18.09
CA VAL A 89 -2.58 1.56 16.91
C VAL A 89 -2.56 0.04 17.06
N ALA A 90 -1.44 -0.52 17.54
CA ALA A 90 -1.32 -1.96 17.78
C ALA A 90 -2.33 -2.47 18.82
N ALA A 91 -2.49 -1.75 19.93
CA ALA A 91 -3.45 -2.08 20.97
C ALA A 91 -4.90 -2.01 20.46
N ALA A 92 -5.25 -0.94 19.74
CA ALA A 92 -6.59 -0.76 19.18
C ALA A 92 -6.95 -1.87 18.16
N LEU A 93 -6.03 -2.26 17.28
CA LEU A 93 -6.22 -3.38 16.35
C LEU A 93 -6.40 -4.71 17.10
N LYS A 94 -5.59 -4.96 18.11
CA LYS A 94 -5.71 -6.17 18.95
C LYS A 94 -7.06 -6.23 19.65
N THR A 95 -7.55 -5.10 20.13
CA THR A 95 -8.88 -5.01 20.78
C THR A 95 -10.00 -5.22 19.76
N ALA A 96 -9.90 -4.58 18.58
CA ALA A 96 -10.92 -4.66 17.54
C ALA A 96 -11.04 -6.04 16.88
N LEU A 97 -9.90 -6.67 16.58
CA LEU A 97 -9.85 -7.85 15.70
C LEU A 97 -9.28 -9.10 16.38
N GLY A 98 -8.66 -8.94 17.52
CA GLY A 98 -7.84 -9.98 18.11
C GLY A 98 -6.52 -10.18 17.36
N THR A 99 -5.66 -11.03 17.90
CA THR A 99 -4.42 -11.47 17.24
C THR A 99 -4.18 -12.93 17.62
N LYS A 100 -4.24 -13.81 16.64
CA LYS A 100 -3.94 -15.24 16.84
C LYS A 100 -2.46 -15.49 16.71
N GLU A 101 -1.87 -14.99 15.62
CA GLU A 101 -0.46 -15.19 15.28
C GLU A 101 0.06 -14.02 14.44
N THR A 102 1.36 -13.87 14.41
CA THR A 102 2.08 -13.00 13.48
C THR A 102 2.78 -13.87 12.46
N PHE A 103 2.79 -13.45 11.21
CA PHE A 103 3.37 -14.20 10.10
C PHE A 103 4.05 -13.26 9.11
N GLY A 104 4.73 -13.84 8.13
CA GLY A 104 5.48 -13.13 7.10
C GLY A 104 6.97 -13.28 7.36
N SER A 105 7.70 -12.18 7.38
CA SER A 105 9.14 -12.20 7.48
C SER A 105 9.66 -12.88 8.74
N VAL A 106 10.59 -13.81 8.55
CA VAL A 106 11.38 -14.42 9.61
C VAL A 106 12.76 -13.77 9.60
N GLY A 107 13.18 -13.17 10.73
CA GLY A 107 14.56 -12.73 10.92
C GLY A 107 14.95 -11.34 10.42
N ILE A 108 13.97 -10.45 10.17
CA ILE A 108 14.28 -9.02 10.06
C ILE A 108 14.30 -8.43 11.47
N GLU A 109 15.48 -8.09 11.94
CA GLU A 109 15.68 -7.44 13.23
C GLU A 109 15.19 -5.98 13.18
N GLU A 110 14.63 -5.50 14.30
CA GLU A 110 14.06 -4.15 14.40
C GLU A 110 15.08 -3.06 14.06
N GLU A 111 16.33 -3.22 14.50
CA GLU A 111 17.41 -2.26 14.24
C GLU A 111 17.72 -2.09 12.77
N ARG A 112 17.51 -3.13 11.98
CA ARG A 112 17.70 -3.13 10.53
C ARG A 112 16.51 -2.60 9.75
N LEU A 113 15.33 -2.51 10.37
CA LEU A 113 14.09 -2.13 9.69
C LEU A 113 13.93 -0.61 9.49
N LYS A 114 14.78 0.21 10.07
CA LYS A 114 14.67 1.69 10.07
C LYS A 114 14.89 2.32 8.70
N PRO A 115 14.28 3.49 8.41
CA PRO A 115 14.58 4.28 7.22
C PRO A 115 16.09 4.53 7.07
N GLY A 116 16.59 4.42 5.84
CA GLY A 116 18.02 4.57 5.54
C GLY A 116 18.92 3.41 5.97
N VAL A 117 18.35 2.41 6.66
CA VAL A 117 19.05 1.17 7.05
C VAL A 117 18.51 -0.03 6.29
N TYR A 118 17.17 -0.18 6.26
CA TYR A 118 16.56 -1.31 5.58
C TYR A 118 16.60 -1.15 4.06
N HIS A 119 17.20 -2.13 3.41
CA HIS A 119 17.05 -2.45 2.01
C HIS A 119 17.15 -3.98 1.86
N TYR A 120 16.44 -4.54 0.91
CA TYR A 120 16.35 -6.01 0.75
C TYR A 120 17.71 -6.67 0.49
N ALA A 121 18.49 -6.07 -0.42
CA ALA A 121 19.82 -6.56 -0.83
C ALA A 121 20.64 -5.40 -1.40
N MET A 122 21.91 -5.64 -1.66
CA MET A 122 22.79 -4.66 -2.31
C MET A 122 22.16 -4.12 -3.60
N MET A 123 22.22 -2.81 -3.81
CA MET A 123 21.60 -2.07 -4.93
C MET A 123 20.07 -2.01 -4.92
N MET A 124 19.41 -2.49 -3.87
CA MET A 124 17.97 -2.30 -3.69
C MET A 124 17.67 -0.97 -2.99
N PRO A 125 16.51 -0.33 -3.29
CA PRO A 125 16.20 0.98 -2.74
C PRO A 125 15.95 0.95 -1.22
N TYR A 126 16.22 2.10 -0.59
CA TYR A 126 15.80 2.43 0.77
C TYR A 126 14.44 3.12 0.77
N PHE A 127 13.85 3.32 1.95
CA PHE A 127 12.58 4.05 2.12
C PHE A 127 12.62 5.47 1.53
N GLY A 128 13.74 6.17 1.67
CA GLY A 128 13.91 7.53 1.13
C GLY A 128 14.12 7.60 -0.38
N ASP A 129 14.41 6.48 -1.05
CA ASP A 129 14.60 6.41 -2.51
C ASP A 129 13.24 6.34 -3.22
N VAL A 130 12.49 7.43 -3.17
CA VAL A 130 11.15 7.52 -3.78
C VAL A 130 11.23 7.77 -5.28
N ASP A 131 10.18 7.36 -6.01
CA ASP A 131 9.98 7.76 -7.38
C ASP A 131 9.26 9.11 -7.43
N LEU A 132 9.85 10.10 -8.10
CA LEU A 132 9.19 11.35 -8.43
C LEU A 132 8.27 11.12 -9.62
N LEU A 133 6.96 11.14 -9.38
CA LEU A 133 5.95 10.91 -10.41
C LEU A 133 5.73 12.17 -11.26
N LYS A 134 5.61 13.33 -10.60
CA LYS A 134 5.39 14.62 -11.24
C LYS A 134 5.68 15.76 -10.26
N GLU A 135 6.11 16.91 -10.79
CA GLU A 135 6.06 18.20 -10.11
C GLU A 135 4.94 19.06 -10.70
N HIS A 136 4.13 19.64 -9.84
CA HIS A 136 3.09 20.60 -10.17
C HIS A 136 3.44 21.98 -9.60
N PRO A 137 2.85 23.07 -10.14
CA PRO A 137 3.11 24.43 -9.63
C PRO A 137 2.82 24.60 -8.13
N ASP A 138 1.80 23.90 -7.63
CA ASP A 138 1.33 23.96 -6.26
C ASP A 138 0.55 22.71 -5.83
N TYR A 139 0.27 22.63 -4.54
CA TYR A 139 -0.47 21.52 -3.91
C TYR A 139 -1.86 21.34 -4.49
N LYS A 140 -2.59 22.44 -4.70
CA LYS A 140 -3.97 22.40 -5.22
C LYS A 140 -4.00 21.77 -6.61
N THR A 141 -3.12 22.23 -7.50
CA THR A 141 -2.99 21.69 -8.87
C THR A 141 -2.62 20.22 -8.87
N ALA A 142 -1.71 19.80 -7.99
CA ALA A 142 -1.33 18.40 -7.85
C ALA A 142 -2.52 17.53 -7.43
N VAL A 143 -3.24 17.94 -6.39
CA VAL A 143 -4.40 17.21 -5.85
C VAL A 143 -5.52 17.13 -6.88
N GLU A 144 -5.89 18.25 -7.53
CA GLU A 144 -6.96 18.30 -8.54
C GLU A 144 -6.62 17.40 -9.75
N THR A 145 -5.35 17.38 -10.16
CA THR A 145 -4.89 16.50 -11.25
C THR A 145 -5.05 15.03 -10.89
N ILE A 146 -4.60 14.63 -9.70
CA ILE A 146 -4.71 13.24 -9.23
C ILE A 146 -6.17 12.82 -9.12
N GLU A 147 -7.03 13.65 -8.49
CA GLU A 147 -8.46 13.36 -8.36
C GLU A 147 -9.14 13.17 -9.73
N LYS A 148 -8.85 14.06 -10.68
CA LYS A 148 -9.38 13.98 -12.05
C LYS A 148 -8.91 12.70 -12.75
N ASN A 149 -7.64 12.37 -12.65
CA ASN A 149 -7.06 11.22 -13.35
C ASN A 149 -7.51 9.89 -12.72
N LEU A 150 -7.65 9.81 -11.39
CA LEU A 150 -8.24 8.66 -10.71
C LEU A 150 -9.71 8.47 -11.08
N ALA A 151 -10.49 9.56 -11.17
CA ALA A 151 -11.88 9.49 -11.62
C ALA A 151 -12.00 9.00 -13.07
N ALA A 152 -11.00 9.30 -13.92
CA ALA A 152 -10.92 8.83 -15.30
C ALA A 152 -10.35 7.41 -15.44
N GLY A 153 -9.88 6.78 -14.36
CA GLY A 153 -9.24 5.46 -14.42
C GLY A 153 -7.88 5.47 -15.13
N ALA A 154 -7.17 6.60 -15.09
CA ALA A 154 -5.86 6.74 -15.73
C ALA A 154 -4.90 5.64 -15.23
N GLY A 155 -4.13 5.06 -16.13
CA GLY A 155 -3.20 3.97 -15.80
C GLY A 155 -3.89 2.66 -15.37
N GLY A 156 -5.18 2.47 -15.70
CA GLY A 156 -5.95 1.28 -15.28
C GLY A 156 -6.24 1.23 -13.79
N THR A 157 -6.22 2.39 -13.13
CA THR A 157 -6.32 2.53 -11.67
C THR A 157 -7.71 2.83 -11.17
N VAL A 158 -7.89 2.63 -9.86
CA VAL A 158 -9.07 3.07 -9.11
C VAL A 158 -8.65 3.80 -7.84
N LYS A 159 -9.40 4.84 -7.46
CA LYS A 159 -9.22 5.52 -6.18
C LYS A 159 -9.76 4.65 -5.06
N VAL A 160 -8.97 4.44 -4.02
CA VAL A 160 -9.39 3.73 -2.82
C VAL A 160 -9.66 4.70 -1.68
N TYR A 161 -8.75 5.63 -1.42
CA TYR A 161 -8.91 6.65 -0.39
C TYR A 161 -8.11 7.92 -0.70
N ARG A 162 -8.39 8.96 0.07
CA ARG A 162 -7.53 10.13 0.27
C ARG A 162 -7.51 10.47 1.75
N VAL A 163 -6.32 10.74 2.27
CA VAL A 163 -6.11 11.25 3.63
C VAL A 163 -5.25 12.49 3.56
N ASP A 164 -5.73 13.57 4.13
CA ASP A 164 -4.99 14.82 4.24
C ASP A 164 -4.34 14.91 5.63
N LEU A 165 -3.09 15.31 5.71
CA LEU A 165 -2.40 15.50 6.99
C LEU A 165 -2.77 16.86 7.59
N PRO A 166 -3.23 16.91 8.86
CA PRO A 166 -3.65 18.14 9.49
C PRO A 166 -2.57 19.21 9.50
N GLY A 167 -2.93 20.43 9.08
CA GLY A 167 -2.04 21.60 9.10
C GLY A 167 -0.90 21.56 8.09
N LYS A 168 -0.96 20.68 7.10
CA LYS A 168 0.08 20.53 6.06
C LYS A 168 -0.54 20.46 4.67
N GLU A 169 0.17 20.94 3.68
CA GLU A 169 -0.12 20.68 2.26
C GLU A 169 0.38 19.29 1.86
N VAL A 170 -0.15 18.26 2.53
CA VAL A 170 0.20 16.86 2.29
C VAL A 170 -1.06 16.01 2.22
N SER A 171 -1.21 15.31 1.11
CA SER A 171 -2.27 14.31 0.88
C SER A 171 -1.68 12.95 0.50
N VAL A 172 -2.32 11.89 0.94
CA VAL A 172 -2.00 10.51 0.55
C VAL A 172 -3.21 9.90 -0.13
N PHE A 173 -3.00 9.37 -1.32
CA PHE A 173 -4.02 8.68 -2.09
C PHE A 173 -3.71 7.18 -2.11
N GLY A 174 -4.70 6.36 -1.76
CA GLY A 174 -4.66 4.92 -2.00
C GLY A 174 -5.15 4.62 -3.41
N VAL A 175 -4.35 3.86 -4.15
CA VAL A 175 -4.55 3.57 -5.57
C VAL A 175 -4.51 2.07 -5.80
N GLY A 176 -5.62 1.48 -6.23
CA GLY A 176 -5.67 0.10 -6.70
C GLY A 176 -5.35 0.04 -8.20
N ILE A 177 -4.75 -1.05 -8.65
CA ILE A 177 -4.41 -1.29 -10.07
C ILE A 177 -5.11 -2.59 -10.54
N PRO A 178 -6.44 -2.57 -10.72
CA PRO A 178 -7.17 -3.75 -11.19
C PRO A 178 -6.93 -4.05 -12.68
N LYS A 179 -6.48 -3.06 -13.44
CA LYS A 179 -6.10 -3.18 -14.86
C LYS A 179 -4.70 -2.62 -15.02
N GLY A 180 -3.89 -3.22 -15.85
CA GLY A 180 -2.52 -2.73 -16.09
C GLY A 180 -2.50 -1.40 -16.86
N ALA A 181 -1.42 -0.65 -16.68
CA ALA A 181 -1.22 0.69 -17.26
C ALA A 181 -0.65 0.70 -18.68
N LEU A 182 -0.32 -0.45 -19.24
CA LEU A 182 0.33 -0.53 -20.54
C LEU A 182 -0.68 -0.32 -21.66
N ASP A 183 -0.46 0.71 -22.46
CA ASP A 183 -1.23 0.98 -23.66
C ASP A 183 -0.82 0.00 -24.78
N GLY A 184 -1.78 -0.79 -25.23
CA GLY A 184 -1.59 -1.70 -26.38
C GLY A 184 -2.45 -2.96 -26.30
N PRO A 185 -2.75 -3.60 -27.45
CA PRO A 185 -3.51 -4.83 -27.46
C PRO A 185 -2.81 -5.95 -26.67
N GLY A 186 -3.49 -6.47 -25.66
CA GLY A 186 -2.99 -7.56 -24.81
C GLY A 186 -2.00 -7.14 -23.71
N GLN A 187 -1.79 -5.83 -23.48
CA GLN A 187 -0.90 -5.33 -22.43
C GLN A 187 -1.62 -4.68 -21.25
N GLY A 188 -2.89 -4.29 -21.42
CA GLY A 188 -3.66 -3.56 -20.41
C GLY A 188 -3.96 -4.32 -19.13
N ASP A 189 -3.81 -5.64 -19.12
CA ASP A 189 -4.09 -6.48 -17.94
C ASP A 189 -2.82 -7.02 -17.27
N LYS A 190 -1.64 -6.57 -17.70
CA LYS A 190 -0.35 -6.99 -17.15
C LYS A 190 0.06 -6.12 -15.97
N ASP A 191 0.74 -6.72 -15.00
CA ASP A 191 1.20 -6.08 -13.76
C ASP A 191 0.04 -5.53 -12.90
N THR A 192 -1.12 -6.19 -12.95
CA THR A 192 -2.26 -5.90 -12.11
C THR A 192 -2.01 -6.33 -10.67
N ASP A 193 -2.82 -5.79 -9.74
CA ASP A 193 -2.79 -6.22 -8.34
C ASP A 193 -2.94 -7.75 -8.22
N LYS A 194 -3.86 -8.33 -8.99
CA LYS A 194 -4.11 -9.78 -8.97
C LYS A 194 -2.92 -10.58 -9.46
N GLU A 195 -2.34 -10.21 -10.61
CA GLU A 195 -1.20 -10.94 -11.19
C GLU A 195 0.03 -10.91 -10.29
N ILE A 196 0.31 -9.76 -9.68
CA ILE A 196 1.41 -9.64 -8.73
C ILE A 196 1.15 -10.51 -7.50
N MET A 197 -0.05 -10.42 -6.91
CA MET A 197 -0.41 -11.18 -5.72
C MET A 197 -0.48 -12.68 -5.96
N ASP A 198 -0.93 -13.14 -7.13
CA ASP A 198 -0.92 -14.56 -7.49
C ASP A 198 0.49 -15.17 -7.46
N VAL A 199 1.53 -14.36 -7.67
CA VAL A 199 2.93 -14.81 -7.61
C VAL A 199 3.50 -14.71 -6.21
N VAL A 200 3.38 -13.55 -5.55
CA VAL A 200 4.10 -13.28 -4.29
C VAL A 200 3.35 -13.74 -3.04
N ASP A 201 2.01 -13.77 -3.08
CA ASP A 201 1.16 -14.14 -1.94
C ASP A 201 0.69 -15.60 -2.00
N TYR A 202 1.63 -16.51 -2.25
CA TYR A 202 1.36 -17.94 -2.43
C TYR A 202 1.22 -18.73 -1.13
N GLN A 203 1.65 -18.16 0.00
CA GLN A 203 1.59 -18.82 1.31
C GLN A 203 0.14 -19.04 1.78
N ALA A 204 -0.05 -19.96 2.73
CA ALA A 204 -1.37 -20.25 3.30
C ALA A 204 -1.99 -19.04 4.00
N LEU A 205 -1.20 -18.27 4.74
CA LEU A 205 -1.61 -16.99 5.35
C LEU A 205 -1.35 -15.84 4.37
N LYS A 206 -2.38 -15.05 4.10
CA LYS A 206 -2.38 -14.06 3.03
C LYS A 206 -1.95 -12.67 3.47
N HIS A 207 -1.08 -12.07 2.67
CA HIS A 207 -0.61 -10.69 2.83
C HIS A 207 -1.44 -9.68 2.01
N THR A 208 -2.71 -9.97 1.75
CA THR A 208 -3.58 -9.12 0.91
C THR A 208 -3.63 -7.66 1.40
N ALA A 209 -3.41 -7.41 2.70
CA ALA A 209 -3.27 -6.06 3.27
C ALA A 209 -2.04 -5.28 2.75
N TYR A 210 -1.21 -5.87 1.89
CA TYR A 210 -0.20 -5.16 1.09
C TYR A 210 -0.83 -4.09 0.19
N LEU A 211 -2.01 -4.34 -0.37
CA LEU A 211 -2.76 -3.43 -1.24
C LEU A 211 -3.57 -2.41 -0.43
N PRO A 212 -3.90 -1.24 -1.00
CA PRO A 212 -3.49 -0.69 -2.30
C PRO A 212 -2.10 -0.05 -2.27
N TYR A 213 -1.66 0.50 -3.44
CA TYR A 213 -0.46 1.36 -3.51
C TYR A 213 -0.79 2.77 -3.03
N GLU A 214 0.26 3.59 -2.81
CA GLU A 214 0.10 4.96 -2.35
C GLU A 214 0.81 5.97 -3.26
N ILE A 215 0.13 7.11 -3.48
CA ILE A 215 0.72 8.35 -4.00
C ILE A 215 0.73 9.36 -2.85
N LEU A 216 1.86 10.00 -2.61
CA LEU A 216 2.00 11.08 -1.65
C LEU A 216 2.23 12.40 -2.38
N VAL A 217 1.39 13.38 -2.05
CA VAL A 217 1.52 14.77 -2.49
C VAL A 217 2.07 15.58 -1.33
N SER A 218 3.11 16.38 -1.57
CA SER A 218 3.66 17.33 -0.60
C SER A 218 3.99 18.64 -1.31
N GLY A 219 3.20 19.68 -1.06
CA GLY A 219 3.19 20.86 -1.92
C GLY A 219 2.88 20.46 -3.36
N GLY A 220 3.65 20.95 -4.33
CA GLY A 220 3.53 20.56 -5.74
C GLY A 220 4.19 19.21 -6.09
N ARG A 221 4.93 18.60 -5.17
CA ARG A 221 5.69 17.38 -5.42
C ARG A 221 4.84 16.13 -5.22
N VAL A 222 4.77 15.28 -6.24
CA VAL A 222 4.01 14.02 -6.23
C VAL A 222 4.97 12.84 -6.33
N ILE A 223 4.95 11.97 -5.33
CA ILE A 223 5.90 10.85 -5.20
C ILE A 223 5.18 9.53 -4.87
N ALA A 224 5.88 8.42 -5.14
CA ALA A 224 5.50 7.09 -4.69
C ALA A 224 6.70 6.33 -4.13
N LEU A 225 6.46 5.35 -3.28
CA LEU A 225 7.49 4.39 -2.89
C LEU A 225 7.87 3.53 -4.10
N ARG A 226 9.16 3.28 -4.28
CA ARG A 226 9.61 2.36 -5.32
C ARG A 226 8.99 0.98 -5.15
N GLY A 227 8.43 0.45 -6.24
CA GLY A 227 7.76 -0.85 -6.22
C GLY A 227 8.65 -1.96 -5.67
N ARG A 228 9.96 -1.96 -5.99
CA ARG A 228 10.93 -2.93 -5.46
C ARG A 228 11.07 -2.84 -3.93
N TYR A 229 11.12 -1.65 -3.36
CA TYR A 229 11.18 -1.47 -1.90
C TYR A 229 9.92 -2.00 -1.25
N ARG A 230 8.75 -1.61 -1.78
CA ARG A 230 7.45 -1.94 -1.19
C ARG A 230 7.16 -3.45 -1.26
N ILE A 231 7.43 -4.10 -2.41
CA ILE A 231 7.28 -5.54 -2.56
C ILE A 231 8.21 -6.27 -1.58
N ALA A 232 9.50 -5.90 -1.55
CA ALA A 232 10.48 -6.55 -0.69
C ALA A 232 10.18 -6.38 0.81
N LEU A 233 9.64 -5.22 1.23
CA LEU A 233 9.25 -4.98 2.61
C LEU A 233 8.09 -5.88 3.05
N HIS A 234 7.12 -6.09 2.17
CA HIS A 234 5.91 -6.88 2.49
C HIS A 234 6.05 -8.37 2.19
N PHE A 235 6.98 -8.75 1.32
CA PHE A 235 7.27 -10.13 0.91
C PHE A 235 8.77 -10.43 0.97
N PRO A 236 9.40 -10.27 2.15
CA PRO A 236 10.86 -10.38 2.26
C PRO A 236 11.38 -11.80 2.02
N ASP A 237 10.51 -12.81 2.06
CA ASP A 237 10.85 -14.21 1.80
C ASP A 237 10.75 -14.60 0.32
N THR A 238 10.35 -13.65 -0.56
CA THR A 238 10.26 -13.88 -2.00
C THR A 238 11.67 -14.15 -2.57
N LYS A 239 11.86 -15.34 -3.10
CA LYS A 239 13.13 -15.72 -3.75
C LYS A 239 13.28 -15.03 -5.12
N MET A 240 14.49 -14.93 -5.62
CA MET A 240 14.73 -14.39 -6.97
C MET A 240 14.12 -15.30 -8.05
N TYR A 241 14.28 -16.62 -7.93
CA TYR A 241 13.88 -17.61 -8.93
C TYR A 241 12.84 -18.58 -8.38
N GLY A 242 12.16 -19.29 -9.30
CA GLY A 242 11.13 -20.28 -8.99
C GLY A 242 9.73 -19.83 -9.41
N PRO A 243 8.71 -20.67 -9.17
CA PRO A 243 7.33 -20.38 -9.60
C PRO A 243 6.77 -19.11 -8.94
N ASN A 244 7.17 -18.82 -7.72
CA ASN A 244 6.77 -17.66 -6.91
C ASN A 244 7.94 -16.67 -6.73
N GLY A 245 8.93 -16.73 -7.62
CA GLY A 245 10.10 -15.86 -7.54
C GLY A 245 9.88 -14.50 -8.21
N PHE A 246 10.71 -13.53 -7.81
CA PHE A 246 10.65 -12.16 -8.32
C PHE A 246 10.80 -12.08 -9.86
N THR A 247 11.52 -13.04 -10.47
CA THR A 247 11.64 -13.10 -11.94
C THR A 247 10.31 -13.25 -12.67
N LYS A 248 9.26 -13.72 -12.00
CA LYS A 248 7.90 -13.83 -12.57
C LYS A 248 7.17 -12.49 -12.61
N ILE A 249 7.56 -11.55 -11.77
CA ILE A 249 6.99 -10.20 -11.67
C ILE A 249 8.05 -9.12 -11.91
N MET A 250 9.07 -9.39 -12.72
CA MET A 250 10.14 -8.40 -12.99
C MET A 250 9.64 -7.08 -13.58
N SER A 251 8.54 -7.12 -14.34
CA SER A 251 7.88 -5.93 -14.89
C SER A 251 7.06 -5.16 -13.86
N ALA A 252 6.61 -5.81 -12.78
CA ALA A 252 5.68 -5.22 -11.84
C ALA A 252 6.13 -3.87 -11.24
N PRO A 253 7.39 -3.67 -10.78
CA PRO A 253 7.80 -2.36 -10.29
C PRO A 253 7.68 -1.25 -11.32
N TRP A 254 7.89 -1.58 -12.59
CA TRP A 254 7.75 -0.66 -13.70
C TRP A 254 6.29 -0.41 -14.07
N GLY A 255 5.47 -1.45 -14.11
CA GLY A 255 4.02 -1.36 -14.37
C GLY A 255 3.32 -0.52 -13.30
N ILE A 256 3.65 -0.73 -12.02
CA ILE A 256 3.16 0.08 -10.90
C ILE A 256 3.56 1.54 -11.08
N LEU A 257 4.86 1.82 -11.33
CA LEU A 257 5.35 3.18 -11.55
C LEU A 257 4.61 3.87 -12.69
N ASN A 258 4.46 3.21 -13.84
CA ASN A 258 3.77 3.76 -15.01
C ASN A 258 2.29 4.09 -14.71
N ALA A 259 1.59 3.21 -13.98
CA ALA A 259 0.21 3.46 -13.56
C ALA A 259 0.11 4.71 -12.68
N LEU A 260 0.98 4.83 -11.67
CA LEU A 260 0.99 5.96 -10.75
C LEU A 260 1.44 7.27 -11.41
N GLU A 261 2.38 7.22 -12.36
CA GLU A 261 2.79 8.38 -13.17
C GLU A 261 1.62 8.94 -13.99
N GLN A 262 0.81 8.07 -14.61
CA GLN A 262 -0.37 8.51 -15.36
C GLN A 262 -1.41 9.17 -14.43
N VAL A 263 -1.60 8.64 -13.24
CA VAL A 263 -2.45 9.27 -12.21
C VAL A 263 -1.89 10.65 -11.83
N ALA A 264 -0.58 10.79 -11.67
CA ALA A 264 0.07 12.06 -11.37
C ALA A 264 0.04 13.07 -12.54
N GLY A 265 -0.39 12.65 -13.74
CA GLY A 265 -0.45 13.51 -14.92
C GLY A 265 0.84 13.53 -15.73
N PHE A 266 1.72 12.57 -15.51
CA PHE A 266 2.88 12.34 -16.38
C PHE A 266 2.47 11.44 -17.55
N LYS A 267 2.83 11.86 -18.77
CA LYS A 267 2.67 11.04 -19.97
C LYS A 267 4.05 10.72 -20.50
N ARG A 268 4.40 9.46 -20.56
CA ARG A 268 5.59 9.03 -21.30
C ARG A 268 5.30 9.18 -22.80
N ASN A 269 6.13 9.91 -23.51
CA ASN A 269 6.16 9.83 -24.97
C ASN A 269 6.85 8.49 -25.31
N LEU A 270 6.05 7.48 -25.63
CA LEU A 270 6.52 6.20 -26.17
C LEU A 270 6.85 6.36 -27.64
#